data_bf9957e727d09f0d881d2ce774f176d4
#
_entry.id   bf9957e727d09f0d881d2ce774f176d4
#
_cell.length_a   1.000
_cell.length_b   1.000
_cell.length_c   1.000
_cell.angle_alpha   90.00
_cell.angle_beta   90.00
_cell.angle_gamma   90.00
#
_symmetry.space_group_name_H-M   'P 1'
#
loop_
_entity.id
_entity.type
_entity.pdbx_description
1 polymer ?
#
loop_
_entity_poly.entity_id
_entity_poly.type
_entity_poly.pdbx_seq_one_letter_code
_entity_poly.pdbx_strand_id
1 'polypeptide(L)'
;LTNPQKGKISWKNKILSSRQRRWFCGVVFQFPERYFIGTTIGKELKIGHKSLREKNIEIVLNKVGLKKLNLAQPPEQLSGGQQRRLAVAVQLLRNPSVLLLDEPTAGLDWTMRNDVKNLILDLKNKNTIIIVTHEPSLFDGIPSRMLILEKGKIKNFMKENHGR
;
A
#
# COMPACT_ATOMS: atom_id res chain seq x y z
N LEU A 1 -4.03 13.97 0.27
CA LEU A 1 -2.75 14.35 0.89
C LEU A 1 -2.76 15.86 1.18
N THR A 2 -2.81 16.21 2.46
CA THR A 2 -2.81 17.60 2.93
C THR A 2 -1.43 18.25 2.79
N ASN A 3 -1.39 19.57 2.78
CA ASN A 3 -0.14 20.31 2.87
C ASN A 3 0.35 20.32 4.32
N PRO A 4 1.67 20.23 4.57
CA PRO A 4 2.21 20.45 5.90
C PRO A 4 1.96 21.90 6.30
N GLN A 5 1.62 22.15 7.56
CA GLN A 5 1.48 23.52 8.08
C GLN A 5 2.83 24.26 8.08
N LYS A 6 3.90 23.53 8.36
CA LYS A 6 5.30 24.03 8.31
C LYS A 6 6.19 22.95 7.70
N GLY A 7 7.29 23.37 7.07
CA GLY A 7 8.26 22.46 6.46
C GLY A 7 7.95 22.11 5.00
N LYS A 8 8.71 21.18 4.45
CA LYS A 8 8.67 20.78 3.04
C LYS A 8 8.73 19.27 2.94
N ILE A 9 8.02 18.71 1.95
CA ILE A 9 8.10 17.29 1.60
C ILE A 9 8.92 17.19 0.34
N SER A 10 10.03 16.44 0.40
CA SER A 10 10.95 16.27 -0.72
C SER A 10 11.23 14.80 -0.99
N TRP A 11 11.61 14.52 -2.24
CA TRP A 11 12.09 13.21 -2.68
C TRP A 11 13.33 13.41 -3.56
N LYS A 12 14.42 12.72 -3.23
CA LYS A 12 15.71 12.85 -3.93
C LYS A 12 16.07 14.34 -4.14
N ASN A 13 16.00 15.12 -3.06
CA ASN A 13 16.28 16.58 -3.01
C ASN A 13 15.34 17.48 -3.82
N LYS A 14 14.25 16.95 -4.42
CA LYS A 14 13.25 17.75 -5.10
C LYS A 14 12.02 17.92 -4.21
N ILE A 15 11.57 19.16 -4.01
CA ILE A 15 10.33 19.46 -3.27
C ILE A 15 9.14 19.02 -4.11
N LEU A 16 8.21 18.31 -3.49
CA LEU A 16 7.01 17.83 -4.13
C LEU A 16 5.80 18.71 -3.78
N SER A 17 5.13 19.24 -4.80
CA SER A 17 3.81 19.89 -4.64
C SER A 17 2.74 18.86 -4.25
N SER A 18 1.57 19.33 -3.74
CA SER A 18 0.43 18.46 -3.41
C SER A 18 -0.04 17.65 -4.61
N ARG A 19 -0.06 18.24 -5.80
CA ARG A 19 -0.44 17.56 -7.05
C ARG A 19 0.55 16.46 -7.39
N GLN A 20 1.85 16.72 -7.30
CA GLN A 20 2.89 15.72 -7.54
C GLN A 20 2.81 14.58 -6.54
N ARG A 21 2.61 14.85 -5.23
CA ARG A 21 2.47 13.81 -4.20
C ARG A 21 1.33 12.84 -4.47
N ARG A 22 0.19 13.32 -5.00
CA ARG A 22 -0.97 12.47 -5.35
C ARG A 22 -0.65 11.42 -6.42
N TRP A 23 0.23 11.73 -7.35
CA TRP A 23 0.68 10.78 -8.37
C TRP A 23 1.88 9.95 -7.93
N PHE A 24 2.70 10.53 -7.08
CA PHE A 24 3.93 9.95 -6.59
C PHE A 24 3.68 8.84 -5.55
N CYS A 25 2.63 8.99 -4.75
CA CYS A 25 2.27 8.08 -3.67
C CYS A 25 1.03 7.27 -4.01
N GLY A 26 1.09 5.96 -3.79
CA GLY A 26 -0.08 5.10 -3.62
C GLY A 26 -0.45 5.04 -2.14
N VAL A 27 -1.74 5.11 -1.81
CA VAL A 27 -2.20 5.04 -0.41
C VAL A 27 -3.20 3.90 -0.27
N VAL A 28 -2.98 3.02 0.69
CA VAL A 28 -3.92 1.98 1.10
C VAL A 28 -4.31 2.28 2.54
N PHE A 29 -5.58 2.58 2.77
CA PHE A 29 -6.14 2.89 4.08
C PHE A 29 -6.42 1.63 4.90
N GLN A 30 -6.66 1.79 6.20
CA GLN A 30 -6.91 0.72 7.16
C GLN A 30 -8.08 -0.20 6.77
N PHE A 31 -9.16 0.36 6.20
CA PHE A 31 -10.33 -0.39 5.74
C PHE A 31 -10.57 -0.08 4.25
N PRO A 32 -9.74 -0.65 3.35
CA PRO A 32 -9.74 -0.25 1.94
C PRO A 32 -11.05 -0.60 1.22
N GLU A 33 -11.82 -1.58 1.71
CA GLU A 33 -13.14 -1.97 1.21
C GLU A 33 -14.15 -0.83 1.21
N ARG A 34 -13.98 0.16 2.09
CA ARG A 34 -14.85 1.34 2.19
C ARG A 34 -14.60 2.37 1.09
N TYR A 35 -13.54 2.21 0.32
CA TYR A 35 -13.10 3.15 -0.70
C TYR A 35 -13.20 2.61 -2.11
N PHE A 36 -13.71 1.38 -2.30
CA PHE A 36 -14.02 0.87 -3.62
C PHE A 36 -15.25 1.58 -4.18
N ILE A 37 -15.13 2.09 -5.39
CA ILE A 37 -16.19 2.81 -6.12
C ILE A 37 -16.57 2.10 -7.41
N GLY A 38 -15.79 1.18 -7.89
CA GLY A 38 -16.08 0.34 -9.04
C GLY A 38 -17.14 -0.70 -8.71
N THR A 39 -18.22 -0.78 -9.47
CA THR A 39 -19.26 -1.81 -9.31
C THR A 39 -18.76 -3.22 -9.60
N THR A 40 -17.59 -3.37 -10.18
CA THR A 40 -16.89 -4.64 -10.40
C THR A 40 -15.40 -4.46 -10.19
N ILE A 41 -14.68 -5.56 -9.88
CA ILE A 41 -13.23 -5.56 -9.73
C ILE A 41 -12.54 -4.99 -10.97
N GLY A 42 -12.99 -5.37 -12.16
CA GLY A 42 -12.41 -4.85 -13.40
C GLY A 42 -12.60 -3.35 -13.57
N LYS A 43 -13.73 -2.80 -13.15
CA LYS A 43 -13.96 -1.34 -13.15
C LYS A 43 -13.10 -0.65 -12.10
N GLU A 44 -13.00 -1.21 -10.88
CA GLU A 44 -12.14 -0.67 -9.82
C GLU A 44 -10.68 -0.55 -10.26
N LEU A 45 -10.12 -1.61 -10.88
CA LEU A 45 -8.75 -1.63 -11.37
C LEU A 45 -8.49 -0.59 -12.48
N LYS A 46 -9.53 -0.21 -13.23
CA LYS A 46 -9.42 0.74 -14.35
C LYS A 46 -9.62 2.20 -13.94
N ILE A 47 -10.02 2.47 -12.70
CA ILE A 47 -10.25 3.84 -12.21
C ILE A 47 -8.98 4.70 -12.33
N GLY A 48 -9.13 5.88 -12.94
CA GLY A 48 -8.04 6.83 -13.14
C GLY A 48 -7.12 6.52 -14.32
N HIS A 49 -7.38 5.45 -15.07
CA HIS A 49 -6.62 5.08 -16.28
C HIS A 49 -7.45 5.36 -17.54
N LYS A 50 -6.88 6.15 -18.48
CA LYS A 50 -7.49 6.38 -19.81
C LYS A 50 -7.44 5.14 -20.69
N SER A 51 -6.33 4.40 -20.61
CA SER A 51 -6.14 3.12 -21.29
C SER A 51 -5.25 2.23 -20.43
N LEU A 52 -5.77 1.10 -20.00
CA LEU A 52 -5.03 0.11 -19.25
C LEU A 52 -5.09 -1.22 -20.00
N ARG A 53 -3.93 -1.74 -20.35
CA ARG A 53 -3.82 -3.03 -21.05
C ARG A 53 -4.15 -4.16 -20.09
N GLU A 54 -4.93 -5.14 -20.52
CA GLU A 54 -5.31 -6.31 -19.71
C GLU A 54 -4.10 -7.07 -19.16
N LYS A 55 -3.03 -7.18 -19.97
CA LYS A 55 -1.76 -7.75 -19.52
C LYS A 55 -1.18 -7.07 -18.28
N ASN A 56 -1.32 -5.74 -18.15
CA ASN A 56 -0.84 -5.02 -16.97
C ASN A 56 -1.69 -5.35 -15.73
N ILE A 57 -3.00 -5.50 -15.91
CA ILE A 57 -3.91 -5.95 -14.85
C ILE A 57 -3.51 -7.34 -14.37
N GLU A 58 -3.33 -8.27 -15.29
CA GLU A 58 -2.93 -9.64 -14.98
C GLU A 58 -1.60 -9.71 -14.23
N ILE A 59 -0.58 -8.98 -14.71
CA ILE A 59 0.74 -8.90 -14.04
C ILE A 59 0.60 -8.41 -12.60
N VAL A 60 -0.19 -7.36 -12.37
CA VAL A 60 -0.35 -6.79 -11.03
C VAL A 60 -1.17 -7.71 -10.13
N LEU A 61 -2.26 -8.30 -10.63
CA LEU A 61 -3.06 -9.28 -9.88
C LEU A 61 -2.22 -10.50 -9.48
N ASN A 62 -1.39 -11.00 -10.38
CA ASN A 62 -0.45 -12.08 -10.08
C ASN A 62 0.54 -11.67 -8.98
N LYS A 63 1.06 -10.44 -9.04
CA LYS A 63 2.01 -9.90 -8.07
C LYS A 63 1.43 -9.80 -6.66
N VAL A 64 0.13 -9.50 -6.52
CA VAL A 64 -0.56 -9.44 -5.24
C VAL A 64 -1.22 -10.76 -4.83
N GLY A 65 -0.98 -11.84 -5.56
CA GLY A 65 -1.52 -13.17 -5.24
C GLY A 65 -3.02 -13.33 -5.53
N LEU A 66 -3.59 -12.52 -6.41
CA LEU A 66 -4.99 -12.59 -6.86
C LEU A 66 -5.11 -13.21 -8.25
N LYS A 67 -4.50 -14.39 -8.44
CA LYS A 67 -4.58 -15.13 -9.70
C LYS A 67 -6.01 -15.61 -9.97
N LYS A 68 -6.43 -15.62 -11.24
CA LYS A 68 -7.71 -16.16 -11.70
C LYS A 68 -8.95 -15.50 -11.06
N LEU A 69 -8.83 -14.24 -10.68
CA LEU A 69 -9.94 -13.48 -10.11
C LEU A 69 -10.99 -13.18 -11.18
N ASN A 70 -12.28 -13.40 -10.87
CA ASN A 70 -13.37 -12.98 -11.74
C ASN A 70 -13.51 -11.46 -11.71
N LEU A 71 -13.10 -10.78 -12.77
CA LEU A 71 -13.14 -9.32 -12.85
C LEU A 71 -14.55 -8.74 -12.97
N ALA A 72 -15.55 -9.57 -13.28
CA ALA A 72 -16.95 -9.13 -13.39
C ALA A 72 -17.68 -9.12 -12.04
N GLN A 73 -17.11 -9.77 -11.00
CA GLN A 73 -17.75 -9.77 -9.68
C GLN A 73 -17.52 -8.47 -8.92
N PRO A 74 -18.44 -8.09 -8.00
CA PRO A 74 -18.27 -6.96 -7.11
C PRO A 74 -17.09 -7.17 -6.13
N PRO A 75 -16.34 -6.09 -5.77
CA PRO A 75 -15.26 -6.18 -4.79
C PRO A 75 -15.70 -6.70 -3.42
N GLU A 76 -16.95 -6.45 -3.02
CA GLU A 76 -17.52 -6.85 -1.72
C GLU A 76 -17.63 -8.38 -1.56
N GLN A 77 -17.62 -9.13 -2.65
CA GLN A 77 -17.64 -10.60 -2.62
C GLN A 77 -16.29 -11.24 -2.29
N LEU A 78 -15.25 -10.42 -2.22
CA LEU A 78 -13.92 -10.87 -1.84
C LEU A 78 -13.78 -11.00 -0.31
N SER A 79 -12.93 -11.93 0.14
CA SER A 79 -12.52 -11.97 1.55
C SER A 79 -11.76 -10.69 1.92
N GLY A 80 -11.73 -10.31 3.22
CA GLY A 80 -11.03 -9.11 3.68
C GLY A 80 -9.56 -9.06 3.24
N GLY A 81 -8.86 -10.20 3.26
CA GLY A 81 -7.49 -10.31 2.75
C GLY A 81 -7.39 -10.08 1.24
N GLN A 82 -8.36 -10.60 0.47
CA GLN A 82 -8.42 -10.36 -0.98
C GLN A 82 -8.76 -8.90 -1.30
N GLN A 83 -9.68 -8.28 -0.57
CA GLN A 83 -9.99 -6.86 -0.72
C GLN A 83 -8.76 -5.98 -0.46
N ARG A 84 -7.97 -6.31 0.57
CA ARG A 84 -6.74 -5.60 0.89
C ARG A 84 -5.69 -5.74 -0.22
N ARG A 85 -5.52 -6.94 -0.77
CA ARG A 85 -4.64 -7.17 -1.92
C ARG A 85 -5.15 -6.46 -3.18
N LEU A 86 -6.46 -6.41 -3.39
CA LEU A 86 -7.06 -5.64 -4.49
C LEU A 86 -6.75 -4.15 -4.34
N ALA A 87 -6.90 -3.56 -3.15
CA ALA A 87 -6.55 -2.17 -2.92
C ALA A 87 -5.07 -1.87 -3.21
N VAL A 88 -4.16 -2.79 -2.83
CA VAL A 88 -2.74 -2.69 -3.20
C VAL A 88 -2.57 -2.77 -4.71
N ALA A 89 -3.27 -3.69 -5.40
CA ALA A 89 -3.21 -3.81 -6.85
C ALA A 89 -3.65 -2.53 -7.57
N VAL A 90 -4.75 -1.91 -7.15
CA VAL A 90 -5.23 -0.62 -7.67
C VAL A 90 -4.14 0.45 -7.55
N GLN A 91 -3.45 0.53 -6.42
CA GLN A 91 -2.37 1.49 -6.26
C GLN A 91 -1.14 1.16 -7.11
N LEU A 92 -0.77 -0.12 -7.23
CA LEU A 92 0.39 -0.56 -8.03
C LEU A 92 0.20 -0.30 -9.52
N LEU A 93 -1.02 -0.38 -10.05
CA LEU A 93 -1.33 -0.03 -11.44
C LEU A 93 -0.99 1.44 -11.76
N ARG A 94 -1.02 2.33 -10.78
CA ARG A 94 -0.60 3.72 -10.91
C ARG A 94 0.92 3.90 -10.92
N ASN A 95 1.68 2.82 -10.71
CA ASN A 95 3.15 2.79 -10.65
C ASN A 95 3.71 3.85 -9.66
N PRO A 96 3.31 3.86 -8.38
CA PRO A 96 3.75 4.84 -7.41
C PRO A 96 5.23 4.63 -7.05
N SER A 97 5.96 5.72 -6.80
CA SER A 97 7.33 5.65 -6.26
C SER A 97 7.34 5.30 -4.77
N VAL A 98 6.29 5.67 -4.05
CA VAL A 98 6.11 5.39 -2.62
C VAL A 98 4.73 4.78 -2.38
N LEU A 99 4.68 3.68 -1.64
CA LEU A 99 3.44 3.05 -1.20
C LEU A 99 3.26 3.31 0.31
N LEU A 100 2.15 3.96 0.65
CA LEU A 100 1.77 4.27 2.03
C LEU A 100 0.71 3.26 2.46
N LEU A 101 0.97 2.51 3.52
CA LEU A 101 0.09 1.48 4.08
C LEU A 101 -0.32 1.90 5.49
N ASP A 102 -1.59 2.16 5.69
CA ASP A 102 -2.15 2.54 6.98
C ASP A 102 -2.83 1.32 7.60
N GLU A 103 -2.28 0.81 8.71
CA GLU A 103 -2.72 -0.38 9.44
C GLU A 103 -3.04 -1.57 8.49
N PRO A 104 -2.08 -2.03 7.67
CA PRO A 104 -2.36 -2.98 6.60
C PRO A 104 -2.82 -4.37 7.07
N THR A 105 -2.67 -4.69 8.36
CA THR A 105 -3.05 -5.96 8.97
C THR A 105 -4.22 -5.86 9.94
N ALA A 106 -4.76 -4.66 10.17
CA ALA A 106 -5.87 -4.46 11.11
C ALA A 106 -7.13 -5.25 10.71
N GLY A 107 -7.75 -5.91 11.69
CA GLY A 107 -8.99 -6.68 11.46
C GLY A 107 -8.82 -7.97 10.65
N LEU A 108 -7.60 -8.41 10.36
CA LEU A 108 -7.32 -9.66 9.68
C LEU A 108 -6.99 -10.77 10.68
N ASP A 109 -7.38 -12.01 10.36
CA ASP A 109 -6.91 -13.21 11.07
C ASP A 109 -5.40 -13.44 10.83
N TRP A 110 -4.82 -14.40 11.58
CA TRP A 110 -3.40 -14.70 11.53
C TRP A 110 -2.90 -15.09 10.13
N THR A 111 -3.65 -15.91 9.42
CA THR A 111 -3.29 -16.39 8.07
C THR A 111 -3.25 -15.23 7.09
N MET A 112 -4.29 -14.38 7.11
CA MET A 112 -4.37 -13.20 6.24
C MET A 112 -3.31 -12.14 6.59
N ARG A 113 -2.94 -11.98 7.87
CA ARG A 113 -1.83 -11.10 8.31
C ARG A 113 -0.51 -11.55 7.70
N ASN A 114 -0.20 -12.86 7.75
CA ASN A 114 1.00 -13.42 7.14
C ASN A 114 1.02 -13.22 5.62
N ASP A 115 -0.10 -13.37 4.96
CA ASP A 115 -0.23 -13.12 3.53
C ASP A 115 0.09 -11.66 3.16
N VAL A 116 -0.41 -10.70 3.94
CA VAL A 116 -0.10 -9.26 3.75
C VAL A 116 1.37 -8.99 4.04
N LYS A 117 1.94 -9.59 5.09
CA LYS A 117 3.36 -9.50 5.42
C LYS A 117 4.24 -9.98 4.25
N ASN A 118 3.94 -11.15 3.70
CA ASN A 118 4.67 -11.71 2.55
C ASN A 118 4.56 -10.82 1.32
N LEU A 119 3.37 -10.28 1.05
CA LEU A 119 3.19 -9.30 -0.03
C LEU A 119 4.08 -8.08 0.15
N ILE A 120 4.18 -7.53 1.37
CA ILE A 120 5.04 -6.38 1.66
C ILE A 120 6.52 -6.74 1.45
N LEU A 121 6.94 -7.93 1.85
CA LEU A 121 8.30 -8.45 1.60
C LEU A 121 8.64 -8.50 0.11
N ASP A 122 7.73 -8.98 -0.71
CA ASP A 122 7.91 -9.05 -2.17
C ASP A 122 7.97 -7.66 -2.82
N LEU A 123 7.23 -6.71 -2.26
CA LEU A 123 7.14 -5.35 -2.78
C LEU A 123 8.32 -4.45 -2.36
N LYS A 124 8.93 -4.68 -1.18
CA LYS A 124 9.96 -3.79 -0.61
C LYS A 124 11.19 -3.61 -1.50
N ASN A 125 11.53 -4.61 -2.30
CA ASN A 125 12.69 -4.56 -3.18
C ASN A 125 12.48 -3.66 -4.42
N LYS A 126 11.23 -3.33 -4.75
CA LYS A 126 10.86 -2.57 -5.95
C LYS A 126 10.20 -1.23 -5.65
N ASN A 127 9.72 -1.04 -4.42
CA ASN A 127 8.96 0.13 -3.99
C ASN A 127 9.52 0.65 -2.66
N THR A 128 9.53 1.97 -2.48
CA THR A 128 9.65 2.52 -1.14
C THR A 128 8.31 2.35 -0.44
N ILE A 129 8.30 1.66 0.71
CA ILE A 129 7.07 1.40 1.47
C ILE A 129 7.17 2.11 2.81
N ILE A 130 6.11 2.81 3.18
CA ILE A 130 5.93 3.38 4.51
C ILE A 130 4.70 2.72 5.13
N ILE A 131 4.89 2.10 6.29
CA ILE A 131 3.82 1.43 7.04
C ILE A 131 3.57 2.23 8.31
N VAL A 132 2.32 2.55 8.59
CA VAL A 132 1.87 3.04 9.90
C VAL A 132 1.14 1.89 10.56
N THR A 133 1.56 1.52 11.78
CA THR A 133 0.93 0.44 12.54
C THR A 133 1.13 0.62 14.04
N HIS A 134 0.16 0.12 14.80
CA HIS A 134 0.25 -0.02 16.26
C HIS A 134 0.76 -1.41 16.70
N GLU A 135 0.95 -2.33 15.74
CA GLU A 135 1.50 -3.68 15.96
C GLU A 135 2.85 -3.86 15.22
N PRO A 136 3.91 -3.12 15.59
CA PRO A 136 5.17 -3.13 14.85
C PRO A 136 5.86 -4.50 14.83
N SER A 137 5.68 -5.32 15.88
CA SER A 137 6.26 -6.66 15.97
C SER A 137 5.84 -7.61 14.85
N LEU A 138 4.67 -7.39 14.22
CA LEU A 138 4.25 -8.16 13.05
C LEU A 138 5.20 -7.98 11.85
N PHE A 139 5.95 -6.88 11.83
CA PHE A 139 6.84 -6.52 10.73
C PHE A 139 8.33 -6.64 11.10
N ASP A 140 8.66 -7.29 12.23
CA ASP A 140 10.05 -7.49 12.65
C ASP A 140 10.88 -8.10 11.53
N GLY A 141 12.09 -7.55 11.32
CA GLY A 141 13.02 -7.95 10.25
C GLY A 141 12.64 -7.47 8.84
N ILE A 142 11.55 -6.72 8.68
CA ILE A 142 11.13 -6.19 7.37
C ILE A 142 11.60 -4.75 7.12
N PRO A 143 11.36 -3.77 8.03
CA PRO A 143 11.73 -2.39 7.77
C PRO A 143 13.23 -2.18 7.88
N SER A 144 13.77 -1.33 7.02
CA SER A 144 15.15 -0.83 7.14
C SER A 144 15.27 0.31 8.16
N ARG A 145 14.13 0.85 8.62
CA ARG A 145 14.06 1.97 9.55
C ARG A 145 12.71 1.97 10.27
N MET A 146 12.74 2.15 11.59
CA MET A 146 11.55 2.29 12.42
C MET A 146 11.54 3.65 13.12
N LEU A 147 10.39 4.30 13.16
CA LEU A 147 10.15 5.55 13.86
C LEU A 147 9.00 5.37 14.83
N ILE A 148 9.16 5.84 16.06
CA ILE A 148 8.08 5.87 17.05
C ILE A 148 7.53 7.29 17.10
N LEU A 149 6.22 7.43 16.82
CA LEU A 149 5.50 8.69 16.90
C LEU A 149 4.67 8.72 18.18
N GLU A 150 4.94 9.67 19.05
CA GLU A 150 4.18 9.85 20.29
C GLU A 150 3.90 11.32 20.53
N LYS A 151 2.63 11.66 20.83
CA LYS A 151 2.15 13.04 21.04
C LYS A 151 2.61 14.00 19.93
N GLY A 152 2.57 13.55 18.66
CA GLY A 152 2.95 14.36 17.51
C GLY A 152 4.47 14.55 17.31
N LYS A 153 5.32 13.88 18.11
CA LYS A 153 6.78 13.96 18.02
C LYS A 153 7.40 12.60 17.76
N ILE A 154 8.46 12.59 16.97
CA ILE A 154 9.30 11.38 16.79
C ILE A 154 10.17 11.25 18.04
N LYS A 155 10.01 10.15 18.81
CA LYS A 155 10.73 9.91 20.07
C LYS A 155 11.98 9.05 19.89
N ASN A 156 11.90 8.01 19.09
CA ASN A 156 13.01 7.08 18.89
C ASN A 156 13.23 6.77 17.42
N PHE A 157 14.46 6.54 17.09
CA PHE A 157 14.92 6.12 15.78
C PHE A 157 15.75 4.85 15.98
N MET A 158 15.18 3.70 15.64
CA MET A 158 15.96 2.45 15.57
C MET A 158 16.35 2.21 14.11
N LYS A 159 17.66 2.18 13.89
CA LYS A 159 18.23 1.62 12.66
C LYS A 159 18.40 0.12 12.93
N GLU A 160 17.63 -0.73 12.30
CA GLU A 160 17.98 -2.15 12.35
C GLU A 160 19.35 -2.33 11.68
N ASN A 161 20.34 -2.74 12.47
CA ASN A 161 21.59 -3.22 11.94
C ASN A 161 21.28 -4.54 11.21
N HIS A 162 21.23 -4.49 9.89
CA HIS A 162 21.34 -5.70 9.09
C HIS A 162 22.77 -6.24 9.36
N GLY A 163 22.87 -7.18 10.28
CA GLY A 163 24.07 -8.00 10.44
C GLY A 163 24.42 -8.57 9.07
N ARG A 164 25.69 -8.44 8.74
CA ARG A 164 26.34 -8.98 7.54
C ARG A 164 26.18 -10.48 7.46
#